data_8d043452b19f777820adc04c1438f6e6
#
_entry.id   8d043452b19f777820adc04c1438f6e6
#
_cell.length_a   1.000
_cell.length_b   1.000
_cell.length_c   1.000
_cell.angle_alpha   90.00
_cell.angle_beta   90.00
_cell.angle_gamma   90.00
#
_symmetry.space_group_name_H-M   'P 1'
#
loop_
_entity.id
_entity.type
_entity.pdbx_description
1 polymer ?
#
loop_
_entity_poly.entity_id
_entity_poly.type
_entity_poly.pdbx_seq_one_letter_code
_entity_poly.pdbx_strand_id
1 'polypeptide(L)'
;MNEIERQILAEVSLDAPWALVEDYARMPRWRPEDVNGGVDHLVAALGRHGVPVQVLEPEIYLSIPLHAAVMVGNQSYRAKPPSMSISVPNGIEAELLYLRTNPKTIRSYTRDPSEIFLDGGAELAGRVKGRIVIMEGFANPGTCSLLEEWGAVGVIAVNPGVDIHWGTCTTIWGSPDLDDLPRKPKIAVVAVNNPDGKQLIAAAAEGKKGRVVTEMQEGWFKQKLPVVDIRGKADPDRFVFVHGHLDSWDVGVGDNATGDATMLEMARVLWKNRDKLKRSVRIAWWPGHSTGRYAGSTWYADAYALDFDANCVAQIDCDSPGCRWATSYHQTTTMSETEAHVMRAIKDITGIDGKPKRPNQAGDYSFNNIGISSYFMLSSTMPEGLRAEKGYYAVSGCGGNIAWHTENDTIEIADKEILMTDIKIYLLSTLRNANDDVLPYDWRATAQEFGRTIEAYQKAAGAAFDLAPAKAALGSLSAALDKLYAGIASGKVKQKAANEALMRLARVLVPINFTREPRFRHDPAYTCPPLPTLATASELATMPARLVGFAKTQLMRGQNRFCAAMREAEGIVAQAMA
;
A
#
# COMPACT_ATOMS: atom_id res chain seq x y z
N MET A 1 -28.01 1.83 -8.81
CA MET A 1 -28.16 2.32 -7.41
C MET A 1 -29.60 2.12 -6.94
N ASN A 2 -29.80 1.60 -5.70
CA ASN A 2 -31.10 1.47 -5.05
C ASN A 2 -31.55 2.80 -4.39
N GLU A 3 -32.72 2.83 -3.78
CA GLU A 3 -33.31 4.07 -3.18
C GLU A 3 -32.50 4.53 -1.95
N ILE A 4 -32.09 3.62 -1.07
CA ILE A 4 -31.30 3.94 0.13
C ILE A 4 -29.93 4.52 -0.26
N GLU A 5 -29.26 3.94 -1.26
CA GLU A 5 -28.01 4.46 -1.79
C GLU A 5 -28.16 5.90 -2.29
N ARG A 6 -29.21 6.18 -3.10
CA ARG A 6 -29.47 7.53 -3.62
C ARG A 6 -29.73 8.55 -2.50
N GLN A 7 -30.56 8.18 -1.51
CA GLN A 7 -30.88 9.04 -0.37
C GLN A 7 -29.62 9.39 0.44
N ILE A 8 -28.79 8.40 0.75
CA ILE A 8 -27.57 8.61 1.55
C ILE A 8 -26.54 9.42 0.76
N LEU A 9 -26.34 9.13 -0.52
CA LEU A 9 -25.41 9.88 -1.39
C LEU A 9 -25.84 11.35 -1.60
N ALA A 10 -27.13 11.64 -1.55
CA ALA A 10 -27.65 13.00 -1.64
C ALA A 10 -27.32 13.87 -0.40
N GLU A 11 -26.93 13.25 0.72
CA GLU A 11 -26.53 13.95 1.94
C GLU A 11 -25.05 14.33 1.99
N VAL A 12 -24.25 13.90 1.02
CA VAL A 12 -22.83 14.27 0.93
C VAL A 12 -22.69 15.75 0.66
N SER A 13 -21.89 16.45 1.50
CA SER A 13 -21.58 17.86 1.40
C SER A 13 -20.07 18.06 1.41
N LEU A 14 -19.60 19.16 0.85
CA LEU A 14 -18.18 19.57 0.96
C LEU A 14 -17.92 20.51 2.15
N ASP A 15 -18.94 20.93 2.91
CA ASP A 15 -18.76 21.93 3.97
C ASP A 15 -17.75 21.46 5.03
N ALA A 16 -17.95 20.28 5.59
CA ALA A 16 -17.06 19.72 6.60
C ALA A 16 -15.73 19.20 6.03
N PRO A 17 -15.72 18.38 4.97
CA PRO A 17 -14.46 17.87 4.41
C PRO A 17 -13.57 18.98 3.85
N TRP A 18 -14.13 19.97 3.15
CA TRP A 18 -13.32 21.04 2.61
C TRP A 18 -12.73 21.96 3.70
N ALA A 19 -13.49 22.24 4.76
CA ALA A 19 -12.97 22.97 5.93
C ALA A 19 -11.78 22.25 6.56
N LEU A 20 -11.82 20.89 6.66
CA LEU A 20 -10.69 20.11 7.14
C LEU A 20 -9.48 20.21 6.19
N VAL A 21 -9.68 20.14 4.87
CA VAL A 21 -8.61 20.34 3.89
C VAL A 21 -7.96 21.72 4.04
N GLU A 22 -8.75 22.79 4.18
CA GLU A 22 -8.24 24.15 4.38
C GLU A 22 -7.46 24.31 5.68
N ASP A 23 -7.88 23.65 6.76
CA ASP A 23 -7.17 23.66 8.03
C ASP A 23 -5.86 22.87 7.92
N TYR A 24 -5.89 21.67 7.37
CA TYR A 24 -4.71 20.83 7.21
C TYR A 24 -3.70 21.39 6.19
N ALA A 25 -4.13 22.21 5.24
CA ALA A 25 -3.23 22.95 4.35
C ALA A 25 -2.30 23.94 5.09
N ARG A 26 -2.56 24.21 6.38
CA ARG A 26 -1.78 25.08 7.26
C ARG A 26 -1.14 24.33 8.44
N MET A 27 -1.38 23.01 8.55
CA MET A 27 -0.95 22.17 9.67
C MET A 27 -0.02 21.06 9.17
N PRO A 28 1.30 21.18 9.30
CA PRO A 28 2.21 20.05 9.08
C PRO A 28 1.83 18.88 10.00
N ARG A 29 1.92 17.64 9.48
CA ARG A 29 1.51 16.45 10.25
C ARG A 29 2.55 15.31 10.10
N TRP A 30 3.84 15.60 10.31
CA TRP A 30 4.90 14.60 10.15
C TRP A 30 5.72 14.35 11.42
N ARG A 31 5.84 15.32 12.31
CA ARG A 31 6.42 15.10 13.64
C ARG A 31 5.38 14.52 14.58
N PRO A 32 5.79 13.74 15.58
CA PRO A 32 4.85 13.08 16.50
C PRO A 32 3.84 14.04 17.16
N GLU A 33 4.30 15.21 17.59
CA GLU A 33 3.46 16.24 18.20
C GLU A 33 2.50 16.89 17.20
N ASP A 34 2.94 17.12 15.96
CA ASP A 34 2.13 17.69 14.89
C ASP A 34 1.01 16.72 14.48
N VAL A 35 1.34 15.42 14.35
CA VAL A 35 0.36 14.36 14.07
C VAL A 35 -0.69 14.30 15.17
N ASN A 36 -0.28 14.32 16.44
CA ASN A 36 -1.21 14.31 17.56
C ASN A 36 -2.10 15.57 17.57
N GLY A 37 -1.57 16.74 17.21
CA GLY A 37 -2.34 17.98 17.02
C GLY A 37 -3.35 17.87 15.87
N GLY A 38 -2.97 17.26 14.76
CA GLY A 38 -3.87 16.95 13.64
C GLY A 38 -5.02 16.02 14.07
N VAL A 39 -4.73 14.98 14.85
CA VAL A 39 -5.76 14.09 15.41
C VAL A 39 -6.73 14.87 16.31
N ASP A 40 -6.25 15.73 17.21
CA ASP A 40 -7.13 16.52 18.06
C ASP A 40 -8.06 17.42 17.23
N HIS A 41 -7.55 18.00 16.14
CA HIS A 41 -8.35 18.80 15.21
C HIS A 41 -9.43 17.96 14.51
N LEU A 42 -9.09 16.78 14.00
CA LEU A 42 -10.04 15.84 13.39
C LEU A 42 -11.14 15.40 14.38
N VAL A 43 -10.75 15.03 15.60
CA VAL A 43 -11.69 14.63 16.66
C VAL A 43 -12.66 15.75 16.98
N ALA A 44 -12.18 17.00 17.07
CA ALA A 44 -13.04 18.16 17.26
C ALA A 44 -13.99 18.38 16.06
N ALA A 45 -13.51 18.17 14.83
CA ALA A 45 -14.33 18.27 13.62
C ALA A 45 -15.46 17.21 13.61
N LEU A 46 -15.15 15.95 13.90
CA LEU A 46 -16.15 14.88 14.02
C LEU A 46 -17.15 15.15 15.16
N GLY A 47 -16.65 15.66 16.30
CA GLY A 47 -17.49 16.03 17.44
C GLY A 47 -18.52 17.11 17.13
N ARG A 48 -18.21 18.10 16.26
CA ARG A 48 -19.18 19.12 15.80
C ARG A 48 -20.38 18.50 15.07
N HIS A 49 -20.23 17.31 14.52
CA HIS A 49 -21.29 16.54 13.85
C HIS A 49 -21.89 15.43 14.73
N GLY A 50 -21.54 15.39 16.02
CA GLY A 50 -22.05 14.38 16.96
C GLY A 50 -21.54 12.97 16.70
N VAL A 51 -20.45 12.81 15.95
CA VAL A 51 -19.81 11.50 15.68
C VAL A 51 -18.91 11.15 16.86
N PRO A 52 -19.16 10.05 17.60
CA PRO A 52 -18.30 9.64 18.70
C PRO A 52 -16.99 9.05 18.16
N VAL A 53 -15.88 9.43 18.78
CA VAL A 53 -14.53 8.98 18.40
C VAL A 53 -13.86 8.34 19.62
N GLN A 54 -13.32 7.15 19.43
CA GLN A 54 -12.38 6.55 20.37
C GLN A 54 -10.97 6.93 19.93
N VAL A 55 -10.18 7.52 20.83
CA VAL A 55 -8.76 7.79 20.56
C VAL A 55 -7.93 6.76 21.30
N LEU A 56 -7.23 5.93 20.54
CA LEU A 56 -6.21 5.01 21.04
C LEU A 56 -4.87 5.72 21.09
N GLU A 57 -3.96 5.25 21.93
CA GLU A 57 -2.64 5.89 22.10
C GLU A 57 -1.50 4.85 22.08
N PRO A 58 -1.29 4.16 20.93
CA PRO A 58 -0.19 3.21 20.80
C PRO A 58 1.18 3.86 20.94
N GLU A 59 2.16 3.10 21.43
CA GLU A 59 3.57 3.34 21.17
C GLU A 59 3.98 2.66 19.87
N ILE A 60 4.46 3.44 18.91
CA ILE A 60 4.92 2.97 17.61
C ILE A 60 6.34 3.45 17.33
N TYR A 61 7.09 2.67 16.54
CA TYR A 61 8.47 3.01 16.19
C TYR A 61 8.49 3.92 14.98
N LEU A 62 9.10 5.10 15.14
CA LEU A 62 9.21 6.13 14.10
C LEU A 62 10.65 6.53 13.86
N SER A 63 10.95 6.96 12.64
CA SER A 63 12.23 7.54 12.23
C SER A 63 11.94 8.89 11.56
N ILE A 64 12.19 9.96 12.31
CA ILE A 64 11.88 11.34 11.92
C ILE A 64 13.11 11.93 11.24
N PRO A 65 13.04 12.33 9.95
CA PRO A 65 14.11 13.03 9.27
C PRO A 65 14.31 14.44 9.86
N LEU A 66 15.55 14.82 10.17
CA LEU A 66 15.86 16.15 10.68
C LEU A 66 16.67 16.97 9.68
N HIS A 67 17.79 16.42 9.19
CA HIS A 67 18.67 17.11 8.28
C HIS A 67 19.44 16.15 7.38
N ALA A 68 19.75 16.60 6.15
CA ALA A 68 20.72 15.92 5.29
C ALA A 68 21.43 16.89 4.35
N ALA A 69 22.66 16.54 3.96
CA ALA A 69 23.44 17.23 2.95
C ALA A 69 24.35 16.24 2.21
N VAL A 70 24.68 16.58 0.98
CA VAL A 70 25.75 15.93 0.21
C VAL A 70 26.83 16.97 -0.07
N MET A 71 28.09 16.63 0.15
CA MET A 71 29.25 17.53 -0.11
C MET A 71 30.22 16.86 -1.07
N VAL A 72 30.74 17.65 -2.03
CA VAL A 72 31.82 17.24 -2.93
C VAL A 72 32.83 18.38 -3.01
N GLY A 73 34.03 18.18 -2.49
CA GLY A 73 34.98 19.28 -2.30
C GLY A 73 34.40 20.39 -1.41
N ASN A 74 34.34 21.61 -1.91
CA ASN A 74 33.80 22.77 -1.19
C ASN A 74 32.31 23.03 -1.51
N GLN A 75 31.68 22.21 -2.35
CA GLN A 75 30.27 22.38 -2.74
C GLN A 75 29.36 21.53 -1.86
N SER A 76 28.26 22.15 -1.38
CA SER A 76 27.21 21.48 -0.62
C SER A 76 25.92 21.48 -1.41
N TYR A 77 25.24 20.35 -1.41
CA TYR A 77 23.96 20.13 -2.10
C TYR A 77 22.88 19.87 -1.06
N ARG A 78 21.72 20.52 -1.24
CA ARG A 78 20.53 20.24 -0.43
C ARG A 78 20.10 18.79 -0.62
N ALA A 79 19.77 18.11 0.46
CA ALA A 79 19.26 16.74 0.41
C ALA A 79 18.15 16.53 1.43
N LYS A 80 17.34 15.50 1.24
CA LYS A 80 16.37 14.99 2.22
C LYS A 80 16.72 13.54 2.57
N PRO A 81 16.84 13.17 3.85
CA PRO A 81 17.00 11.76 4.21
C PRO A 81 15.62 11.09 4.20
N PRO A 82 15.46 9.90 3.62
CA PRO A 82 14.25 9.11 3.78
C PRO A 82 14.17 8.61 5.23
N SER A 83 12.95 8.36 5.72
CA SER A 83 12.76 7.67 7.01
C SER A 83 13.52 6.35 7.04
N MET A 84 14.05 6.00 8.20
CA MET A 84 14.90 4.82 8.45
C MET A 84 16.30 4.86 7.81
N SER A 85 16.74 5.98 7.23
CA SER A 85 18.18 6.21 6.99
C SER A 85 18.91 6.26 8.33
N ILE A 86 20.14 5.72 8.41
CA ILE A 86 20.92 5.90 9.65
C ILE A 86 21.30 7.35 9.88
N SER A 87 21.50 7.74 11.14
CA SER A 87 22.00 9.07 11.52
C SER A 87 23.51 9.09 11.50
N VAL A 88 24.11 9.93 10.67
CA VAL A 88 25.56 10.15 10.54
C VAL A 88 25.88 11.63 10.50
N PRO A 89 25.72 12.36 11.62
CA PRO A 89 25.89 13.82 11.67
C PRO A 89 27.31 14.27 11.31
N ASN A 90 28.31 13.43 11.55
CA ASN A 90 29.71 13.67 11.15
C ASN A 90 29.98 13.36 9.67
N GLY A 91 29.02 12.76 8.98
CA GLY A 91 29.08 12.35 7.58
C GLY A 91 29.91 11.09 7.34
N ILE A 92 29.58 10.41 6.24
CA ILE A 92 30.36 9.30 5.67
C ILE A 92 30.98 9.81 4.37
N GLU A 93 32.28 9.66 4.21
CA GLU A 93 33.00 10.03 3.00
C GLU A 93 33.52 8.79 2.27
N ALA A 94 33.22 8.68 0.98
CA ALA A 94 33.71 7.61 0.11
C ALA A 94 33.73 8.07 -1.36
N GLU A 95 34.35 7.24 -2.22
CA GLU A 95 34.32 7.41 -3.66
C GLU A 95 32.88 7.32 -4.18
N LEU A 96 32.49 8.21 -5.06
CA LEU A 96 31.18 8.22 -5.70
C LEU A 96 31.15 7.19 -6.84
N LEU A 97 30.09 6.40 -6.91
CA LEU A 97 29.82 5.46 -7.99
C LEU A 97 28.43 5.72 -8.56
N TYR A 98 28.34 6.07 -9.83
CA TYR A 98 27.08 6.16 -10.51
C TYR A 98 26.70 4.82 -11.17
N LEU A 99 25.47 4.35 -10.90
CA LEU A 99 24.81 3.22 -11.54
C LEU A 99 23.54 3.70 -12.23
N ARG A 100 23.45 3.50 -13.55
CA ARG A 100 22.28 3.87 -14.33
C ARG A 100 21.08 3.01 -13.92
N THR A 101 19.98 3.66 -13.61
CA THR A 101 18.75 3.00 -13.17
C THR A 101 17.77 2.83 -14.33
N ASN A 102 17.04 1.74 -14.35
CA ASN A 102 15.97 1.52 -15.32
C ASN A 102 14.76 2.41 -14.99
N PRO A 103 14.36 3.34 -15.85
CA PRO A 103 13.23 4.24 -15.58
C PRO A 103 11.91 3.52 -15.30
N LYS A 104 11.75 2.28 -15.74
CA LYS A 104 10.54 1.48 -15.51
C LYS A 104 10.40 1.03 -14.06
N THR A 105 11.49 1.01 -13.29
CA THR A 105 11.53 0.55 -11.89
C THR A 105 11.51 1.66 -10.86
N ILE A 106 11.46 2.94 -11.26
CA ILE A 106 11.45 4.10 -10.36
C ILE A 106 10.36 3.99 -9.29
N ARG A 107 9.21 3.40 -9.63
CA ARG A 107 8.07 3.16 -8.71
C ARG A 107 7.98 1.72 -8.20
N SER A 108 8.96 0.89 -8.48
CA SER A 108 8.99 -0.51 -8.06
C SER A 108 9.79 -0.66 -6.77
N TYR A 109 9.33 -1.56 -5.91
CA TYR A 109 10.07 -1.98 -4.71
C TYR A 109 10.85 -3.28 -4.98
N THR A 110 11.18 -3.57 -6.24
CA THR A 110 11.95 -4.76 -6.61
C THR A 110 13.34 -4.77 -5.99
N ARG A 111 13.86 -5.96 -5.71
CA ARG A 111 15.26 -6.20 -5.31
C ARG A 111 16.05 -6.92 -6.41
N ASP A 112 15.46 -7.16 -7.57
CA ASP A 112 16.18 -7.77 -8.68
C ASP A 112 17.12 -6.75 -9.34
N PRO A 113 18.44 -6.94 -9.22
CA PRO A 113 19.41 -5.99 -9.76
C PRO A 113 19.32 -5.87 -11.30
N SER A 114 18.91 -6.93 -12.00
CA SER A 114 18.78 -6.92 -13.46
C SER A 114 17.55 -6.10 -13.92
N GLU A 115 16.55 -5.94 -13.05
CA GLU A 115 15.44 -5.04 -13.28
C GLU A 115 15.79 -3.60 -12.92
N ILE A 116 16.53 -3.39 -11.81
CA ILE A 116 16.85 -2.07 -11.28
C ILE A 116 17.88 -1.35 -12.14
N PHE A 117 19.00 -2.03 -12.50
CA PHE A 117 20.15 -1.38 -13.12
C PHE A 117 20.28 -1.73 -14.61
N LEU A 118 20.61 -0.71 -15.40
CA LEU A 118 20.94 -0.87 -16.83
C LEU A 118 22.41 -1.29 -17.04
N ASP A 119 23.25 -1.16 -16.02
CA ASP A 119 24.70 -1.42 -16.10
C ASP A 119 25.06 -2.87 -15.81
N GLY A 120 24.09 -3.71 -15.45
CA GLY A 120 24.29 -5.14 -15.15
C GLY A 120 23.39 -5.63 -14.03
N GLY A 121 23.69 -6.85 -13.59
CA GLY A 121 22.97 -7.56 -12.53
C GLY A 121 23.79 -7.71 -11.25
N ALA A 122 23.79 -8.92 -10.68
CA ALA A 122 24.43 -9.22 -9.40
C ALA A 122 25.97 -9.04 -9.41
N GLU A 123 26.62 -9.03 -10.56
CA GLU A 123 28.05 -8.76 -10.73
C GLU A 123 28.45 -7.34 -10.33
N LEU A 124 27.50 -6.40 -10.30
CA LEU A 124 27.75 -5.02 -9.83
C LEU A 124 28.16 -4.95 -8.35
N ALA A 125 27.83 -5.97 -7.54
CA ALA A 125 28.15 -6.00 -6.11
C ALA A 125 29.63 -5.72 -5.82
N GLY A 126 30.55 -6.24 -6.64
CA GLY A 126 31.99 -6.01 -6.50
C GLY A 126 32.41 -4.54 -6.71
N ARG A 127 31.64 -3.79 -7.51
CA ARG A 127 31.87 -2.35 -7.76
C ARG A 127 31.32 -1.47 -6.64
N VAL A 128 30.27 -1.91 -5.97
CA VAL A 128 29.49 -1.14 -4.99
C VAL A 128 30.18 -1.06 -3.62
N LYS A 129 30.87 -2.14 -3.24
CA LYS A 129 31.45 -2.29 -1.90
C LYS A 129 32.34 -1.10 -1.50
N GLY A 130 32.03 -0.48 -0.36
CA GLY A 130 32.79 0.64 0.23
C GLY A 130 32.57 1.99 -0.46
N ARG A 131 31.59 2.11 -1.37
CA ARG A 131 31.30 3.33 -2.14
C ARG A 131 29.99 3.97 -1.74
N ILE A 132 29.85 5.26 -2.05
CA ILE A 132 28.58 5.96 -2.07
C ILE A 132 27.99 5.80 -3.47
N VAL A 133 26.84 5.14 -3.57
CA VAL A 133 26.18 4.86 -4.86
C VAL A 133 25.21 5.99 -5.20
N ILE A 134 25.35 6.54 -6.39
CA ILE A 134 24.39 7.48 -6.99
C ILE A 134 23.48 6.67 -7.93
N MET A 135 22.16 6.81 -7.79
CA MET A 135 21.18 6.19 -8.65
C MET A 135 20.04 7.16 -8.98
N GLU A 136 19.41 7.03 -10.14
CA GLU A 136 18.25 7.85 -10.51
C GLU A 136 16.97 7.24 -9.96
N GLY A 137 16.03 8.08 -9.51
CA GLY A 137 14.73 7.70 -8.99
C GLY A 137 14.51 8.05 -7.53
N PHE A 138 13.63 7.30 -6.85
CA PHE A 138 13.34 7.47 -5.44
C PHE A 138 14.18 6.51 -4.57
N ALA A 139 14.36 6.87 -3.30
CA ALA A 139 15.04 6.02 -2.31
C ALA A 139 14.16 4.82 -1.90
N ASN A 140 13.91 3.91 -2.83
CA ASN A 140 13.02 2.77 -2.62
C ASN A 140 13.63 1.72 -1.67
N PRO A 141 12.82 1.12 -0.77
CA PRO A 141 13.27 0.12 0.20
C PRO A 141 14.04 -1.05 -0.42
N GLY A 142 13.50 -1.63 -1.50
CA GLY A 142 14.13 -2.78 -2.17
C GLY A 142 15.52 -2.47 -2.69
N THR A 143 15.69 -1.36 -3.39
CA THR A 143 17.00 -0.94 -3.94
C THR A 143 17.98 -0.56 -2.84
N CYS A 144 17.54 0.19 -1.81
CA CYS A 144 18.42 0.57 -0.70
C CYS A 144 18.92 -0.66 0.06
N SER A 145 18.07 -1.64 0.35
CA SER A 145 18.48 -2.87 1.04
C SER A 145 19.40 -3.75 0.19
N LEU A 146 19.25 -3.76 -1.13
CA LEU A 146 20.14 -4.46 -2.05
C LEU A 146 21.54 -3.83 -2.06
N LEU A 147 21.62 -2.49 -2.15
CA LEU A 147 22.89 -1.78 -2.13
C LEU A 147 23.63 -1.91 -0.79
N GLU A 148 22.88 -1.91 0.31
CA GLU A 148 23.42 -2.20 1.64
C GLU A 148 24.00 -3.62 1.70
N GLU A 149 23.29 -4.63 1.22
CA GLU A 149 23.77 -6.02 1.15
C GLU A 149 25.05 -6.14 0.32
N TRP A 150 25.19 -5.34 -0.73
CA TRP A 150 26.39 -5.26 -1.56
C TRP A 150 27.52 -4.46 -0.92
N GLY A 151 27.30 -3.90 0.26
CA GLY A 151 28.32 -3.17 1.05
C GLY A 151 28.52 -1.73 0.62
N ALA A 152 27.54 -1.09 -0.01
CA ALA A 152 27.53 0.37 -0.14
C ALA A 152 27.58 1.02 1.25
N VAL A 153 28.29 2.14 1.38
CA VAL A 153 28.35 2.92 2.63
C VAL A 153 27.37 4.09 2.64
N GLY A 154 26.85 4.47 1.47
CA GLY A 154 25.81 5.48 1.31
C GLY A 154 25.11 5.35 -0.02
N VAL A 155 23.89 5.91 -0.11
CA VAL A 155 23.08 5.99 -1.34
C VAL A 155 22.60 7.42 -1.54
N ILE A 156 22.75 7.93 -2.75
CA ILE A 156 22.21 9.20 -3.22
C ILE A 156 21.18 8.90 -4.30
N ALA A 157 19.90 9.10 -3.99
CA ALA A 157 18.80 8.96 -4.94
C ALA A 157 18.54 10.29 -5.65
N VAL A 158 18.75 10.34 -6.96
CA VAL A 158 18.50 11.51 -7.79
C VAL A 158 17.05 11.51 -8.25
N ASN A 159 16.23 12.33 -7.64
CA ASN A 159 14.81 12.44 -8.00
C ASN A 159 14.63 13.01 -9.40
N PRO A 160 13.56 12.66 -10.13
CA PRO A 160 13.44 13.02 -11.56
C PRO A 160 13.17 14.50 -11.83
N GLY A 161 12.66 15.27 -10.84
CA GLY A 161 12.29 16.68 -10.99
C GLY A 161 13.22 17.67 -10.32
N VAL A 162 12.74 18.91 -10.20
CA VAL A 162 13.44 19.99 -9.50
C VAL A 162 13.23 19.97 -8.00
N ASP A 163 12.21 19.27 -7.53
CA ASP A 163 11.90 19.09 -6.13
C ASP A 163 12.56 17.81 -5.59
N ILE A 164 12.83 17.80 -4.28
CA ILE A 164 13.32 16.64 -3.56
C ILE A 164 12.14 15.97 -2.86
N HIS A 165 11.86 14.71 -3.20
CA HIS A 165 10.80 13.94 -2.57
C HIS A 165 11.24 13.33 -1.25
N TRP A 166 10.37 13.40 -0.25
CA TRP A 166 10.48 12.57 0.93
C TRP A 166 10.23 11.09 0.59
N GLY A 167 10.70 10.19 1.42
CA GLY A 167 10.51 8.76 1.23
C GLY A 167 10.88 7.93 2.45
N THR A 168 10.97 6.63 2.25
CA THR A 168 11.42 5.66 3.25
C THR A 168 12.34 4.63 2.60
N CYS A 169 13.39 4.21 3.31
CA CYS A 169 14.37 3.25 2.78
C CYS A 169 14.34 1.87 3.47
N THR A 170 13.41 1.64 4.40
CA THR A 170 13.30 0.36 5.11
C THR A 170 12.42 -0.65 4.40
N THR A 171 12.79 -1.93 4.49
CA THR A 171 11.95 -3.06 4.10
C THR A 171 11.11 -3.61 5.25
N ILE A 172 11.20 -3.04 6.45
CA ILE A 172 10.39 -3.44 7.59
C ILE A 172 8.99 -2.84 7.42
N TRP A 173 7.97 -3.64 7.67
CA TRP A 173 6.56 -3.23 7.61
C TRP A 173 6.07 -2.88 9.00
N GLY A 174 5.93 -1.58 9.28
CA GLY A 174 5.51 -1.07 10.59
C GLY A 174 6.62 -1.07 11.64
N SER A 175 6.24 -1.12 12.90
CA SER A 175 7.19 -1.19 14.01
C SER A 175 7.94 -2.52 14.00
N PRO A 176 9.29 -2.50 14.07
CA PRO A 176 10.08 -3.72 14.01
C PRO A 176 9.88 -4.60 15.24
N ASP A 177 9.80 -5.91 15.05
CA ASP A 177 10.00 -6.90 16.11
C ASP A 177 11.48 -7.32 16.21
N LEU A 178 11.80 -8.26 17.11
CA LEU A 178 13.18 -8.74 17.29
C LEU A 178 13.74 -9.44 16.05
N ASP A 179 12.90 -10.13 15.28
CA ASP A 179 13.29 -10.81 14.05
C ASP A 179 13.49 -9.84 12.89
N ASP A 180 12.91 -8.65 12.96
CA ASP A 180 13.07 -7.59 11.97
C ASP A 180 14.37 -6.78 12.15
N LEU A 181 14.90 -6.69 13.39
CA LEU A 181 16.09 -5.89 13.68
C LEU A 181 17.29 -6.15 12.75
N PRO A 182 17.58 -7.37 12.30
CA PRO A 182 18.64 -7.61 11.31
C PRO A 182 18.43 -6.89 9.98
N ARG A 183 17.17 -6.61 9.60
CA ARG A 183 16.79 -5.91 8.37
C ARG A 183 16.66 -4.39 8.54
N LYS A 184 16.80 -3.87 9.76
CA LYS A 184 16.83 -2.42 9.98
C LYS A 184 17.99 -1.83 9.17
N PRO A 185 17.75 -0.77 8.35
CA PRO A 185 18.79 -0.18 7.52
C PRO A 185 20.00 0.26 8.33
N LYS A 186 21.21 0.00 7.81
CA LYS A 186 22.50 0.36 8.38
C LYS A 186 23.31 1.25 7.44
N ILE A 187 22.62 1.90 6.50
CA ILE A 187 23.21 2.69 5.41
C ILE A 187 22.68 4.12 5.45
N ALA A 188 23.53 5.10 5.17
CA ALA A 188 23.13 6.48 5.00
C ALA A 188 22.50 6.67 3.62
N VAL A 189 21.23 7.10 3.58
CA VAL A 189 20.49 7.32 2.34
C VAL A 189 20.00 8.76 2.28
N VAL A 190 20.15 9.40 1.12
CA VAL A 190 19.64 10.75 0.87
C VAL A 190 19.01 10.83 -0.52
N ALA A 191 18.04 11.72 -0.68
CA ALA A 191 17.50 12.13 -1.96
C ALA A 191 18.00 13.54 -2.30
N VAL A 192 18.26 13.79 -3.58
CA VAL A 192 18.59 15.10 -4.16
C VAL A 192 17.72 15.36 -5.39
N ASN A 193 17.58 16.62 -5.81
CA ASN A 193 16.89 16.97 -7.04
C ASN A 193 17.68 16.57 -8.31
N ASN A 194 17.03 16.62 -9.47
CA ASN A 194 17.68 16.23 -10.72
C ASN A 194 18.86 17.15 -11.12
N PRO A 195 18.74 18.51 -11.05
CA PRO A 195 19.84 19.40 -11.38
C PRO A 195 21.13 19.15 -10.58
N ASP A 196 21.00 19.01 -9.26
CA ASP A 196 22.12 18.71 -8.35
C ASP A 196 22.66 17.28 -8.59
N GLY A 197 21.77 16.33 -8.81
CA GLY A 197 22.10 14.95 -9.13
C GLY A 197 22.98 14.83 -10.37
N LYS A 198 22.71 15.61 -11.43
CA LYS A 198 23.57 15.66 -12.64
C LYS A 198 24.99 16.11 -12.33
N GLN A 199 25.16 17.08 -11.43
CA GLN A 199 26.49 17.52 -11.00
C GLN A 199 27.20 16.43 -10.20
N LEU A 200 26.48 15.73 -9.32
CA LEU A 200 27.03 14.60 -8.54
C LEU A 200 27.42 13.41 -9.45
N ILE A 201 26.64 13.12 -10.48
CA ILE A 201 26.96 12.10 -11.51
C ILE A 201 28.24 12.48 -12.26
N ALA A 202 28.38 13.76 -12.64
CA ALA A 202 29.62 14.25 -13.28
C ALA A 202 30.82 14.12 -12.33
N ALA A 203 30.66 14.45 -11.06
CA ALA A 203 31.71 14.27 -10.05
C ALA A 203 32.12 12.80 -9.88
N ALA A 204 31.15 11.87 -9.94
CA ALA A 204 31.43 10.43 -9.90
C ALA A 204 32.25 9.97 -11.13
N ALA A 205 31.92 10.50 -12.32
CA ALA A 205 32.69 10.21 -13.54
C ALA A 205 34.15 10.71 -13.48
N GLU A 206 34.41 11.75 -12.68
CA GLU A 206 35.77 12.26 -12.41
C GLU A 206 36.48 11.50 -11.26
N GLY A 207 35.87 10.47 -10.68
CA GLY A 207 36.45 9.68 -9.57
C GLY A 207 36.49 10.45 -8.25
N LYS A 208 35.68 11.49 -8.07
CA LYS A 208 35.64 12.27 -6.83
C LYS A 208 35.05 11.49 -5.66
N LYS A 209 35.45 11.89 -4.45
CA LYS A 209 34.78 11.49 -3.22
C LYS A 209 33.63 12.42 -2.90
N GLY A 210 32.58 11.88 -2.33
CA GLY A 210 31.49 12.61 -1.73
C GLY A 210 31.34 12.30 -0.26
N ARG A 211 30.71 13.22 0.47
CA ARG A 211 30.36 13.06 1.87
C ARG A 211 28.86 13.20 2.05
N VAL A 212 28.23 12.19 2.62
CA VAL A 212 26.79 12.19 2.95
C VAL A 212 26.63 12.42 4.45
N VAL A 213 25.80 13.41 4.80
CA VAL A 213 25.39 13.71 6.17
C VAL A 213 23.92 13.45 6.31
N THR A 214 23.51 12.80 7.39
CA THR A 214 22.08 12.58 7.76
C THR A 214 21.91 12.73 9.25
N GLU A 215 20.82 13.33 9.67
CA GLU A 215 20.40 13.42 11.06
C GLU A 215 18.96 12.94 11.17
N MET A 216 18.75 11.96 12.04
CA MET A 216 17.45 11.30 12.26
C MET A 216 17.15 11.26 13.76
N GLN A 217 15.88 11.37 14.10
CA GLN A 217 15.39 11.08 15.44
C GLN A 217 14.57 9.79 15.39
N GLU A 218 15.10 8.73 15.97
CA GLU A 218 14.43 7.42 15.97
C GLU A 218 14.04 7.00 17.39
N GLY A 219 12.94 6.27 17.49
CA GLY A 219 12.52 5.68 18.76
C GLY A 219 11.04 5.31 18.78
N TRP A 220 10.59 4.95 19.97
CA TRP A 220 9.19 4.67 20.26
C TRP A 220 8.49 5.96 20.68
N PHE A 221 7.37 6.26 20.02
CA PHE A 221 6.59 7.47 20.25
C PHE A 221 5.14 7.09 20.52
N LYS A 222 4.56 7.71 21.55
CA LYS A 222 3.13 7.61 21.83
C LYS A 222 2.36 8.47 20.84
N GLN A 223 1.50 7.85 20.04
CA GLN A 223 0.74 8.51 18.98
C GLN A 223 -0.75 8.32 19.17
N LYS A 224 -1.53 9.35 18.86
CA LYS A 224 -2.99 9.27 18.85
C LYS A 224 -3.48 8.59 17.58
N LEU A 225 -4.42 7.65 17.72
CA LEU A 225 -5.05 6.89 16.66
C LEU A 225 -6.57 6.95 16.84
N PRO A 226 -7.28 7.81 16.10
CA PRO A 226 -8.72 7.94 16.23
C PRO A 226 -9.45 6.83 15.47
N VAL A 227 -10.52 6.30 16.08
CA VAL A 227 -11.39 5.27 15.52
C VAL A 227 -12.84 5.67 15.73
N VAL A 228 -13.64 5.56 14.68
CA VAL A 228 -15.10 5.70 14.70
C VAL A 228 -15.72 4.34 14.44
N ASP A 229 -16.60 3.87 15.33
CA ASP A 229 -17.34 2.61 15.16
C ASP A 229 -18.84 2.92 15.01
N ILE A 230 -19.39 2.67 13.82
CA ILE A 230 -20.77 2.95 13.46
C ILE A 230 -21.52 1.62 13.42
N ARG A 231 -22.27 1.32 14.47
CA ARG A 231 -22.97 0.04 14.64
C ARG A 231 -24.13 -0.13 13.67
N GLY A 232 -24.13 -1.23 12.93
CA GLY A 232 -25.27 -1.67 12.11
C GLY A 232 -26.35 -2.35 12.96
N LYS A 233 -27.52 -2.62 12.36
CA LYS A 233 -28.66 -3.18 13.10
C LYS A 233 -28.88 -4.68 12.95
N ALA A 234 -28.61 -5.24 11.78
CA ALA A 234 -28.95 -6.64 11.50
C ALA A 234 -27.80 -7.60 11.84
N ASP A 235 -26.57 -7.19 11.60
CA ASP A 235 -25.36 -7.96 11.84
C ASP A 235 -24.27 -7.02 12.41
N PRO A 236 -24.45 -6.52 13.63
CA PRO A 236 -23.63 -5.45 14.21
C PRO A 236 -22.20 -5.87 14.53
N ASP A 237 -21.91 -7.16 14.64
CA ASP A 237 -20.57 -7.64 14.91
C ASP A 237 -19.71 -7.69 13.64
N ARG A 238 -20.32 -7.88 12.48
CA ARG A 238 -19.61 -7.80 11.19
C ARG A 238 -19.41 -6.35 10.79
N PHE A 239 -18.20 -5.99 10.35
CA PHE A 239 -17.90 -4.61 9.98
C PHE A 239 -17.12 -4.49 8.67
N VAL A 240 -17.42 -3.42 7.95
CA VAL A 240 -16.61 -2.90 6.84
C VAL A 240 -15.60 -1.93 7.43
N PHE A 241 -14.35 -2.04 7.06
CA PHE A 241 -13.28 -1.24 7.60
C PHE A 241 -12.79 -0.22 6.56
N VAL A 242 -12.92 1.06 6.86
CA VAL A 242 -12.40 2.17 6.06
C VAL A 242 -11.24 2.80 6.81
N HIS A 243 -10.14 3.06 6.14
CA HIS A 243 -8.98 3.62 6.80
C HIS A 243 -8.10 4.41 5.83
N GLY A 244 -7.23 5.21 6.38
CA GLY A 244 -6.19 5.95 5.66
C GLY A 244 -5.22 6.59 6.66
N HIS A 245 -4.09 7.07 6.18
CA HIS A 245 -3.14 7.72 7.08
C HIS A 245 -3.46 9.20 7.27
N LEU A 246 -3.23 9.69 8.50
CA LEU A 246 -3.42 11.09 8.87
C LEU A 246 -2.12 11.88 8.78
N ASP A 247 -1.00 11.24 9.07
CA ASP A 247 0.30 11.88 8.95
C ASP A 247 0.63 12.22 7.49
N SER A 248 1.49 13.20 7.29
CA SER A 248 1.87 13.69 5.96
C SER A 248 3.36 13.98 5.91
N TRP A 249 3.87 14.25 4.72
CA TRP A 249 5.08 15.04 4.58
C TRP A 249 4.69 16.51 4.45
N ASP A 250 5.33 17.39 5.21
CA ASP A 250 4.96 18.81 5.28
C ASP A 250 3.48 19.00 5.62
N VAL A 251 2.70 19.74 4.84
CA VAL A 251 1.24 19.88 5.03
C VAL A 251 0.45 18.79 4.30
N GLY A 252 1.01 18.16 3.26
CA GLY A 252 0.47 17.00 2.56
C GLY A 252 -1.03 17.05 2.29
N VAL A 253 -1.45 17.98 1.41
CA VAL A 253 -2.87 18.18 1.13
C VAL A 253 -3.43 17.04 0.27
N GLY A 254 -2.75 16.72 -0.83
CA GLY A 254 -3.12 15.58 -1.67
C GLY A 254 -2.80 14.24 -1.01
N ASP A 255 -1.76 14.21 -0.13
CA ASP A 255 -1.26 13.02 0.56
C ASP A 255 -1.01 13.30 2.06
N ASN A 256 -2.05 13.18 2.96
CA ASN A 256 -3.37 12.60 2.69
C ASN A 256 -4.53 13.44 3.30
N ALA A 257 -4.45 14.80 3.37
CA ALA A 257 -5.53 15.59 3.95
C ALA A 257 -6.87 15.41 3.19
N THR A 258 -6.84 15.16 1.88
CA THR A 258 -8.05 14.86 1.09
C THR A 258 -8.66 13.50 1.45
N GLY A 259 -7.84 12.50 1.80
CA GLY A 259 -8.30 11.21 2.32
C GLY A 259 -8.92 11.35 3.71
N ASP A 260 -8.27 12.11 4.60
CA ASP A 260 -8.81 12.41 5.93
C ASP A 260 -10.18 13.07 5.83
N ALA A 261 -10.32 14.04 4.93
CA ALA A 261 -11.56 14.76 4.68
C ALA A 261 -12.65 13.83 4.09
N THR A 262 -12.27 12.93 3.18
CA THR A 262 -13.17 11.90 2.63
C THR A 262 -13.73 11.02 3.74
N MET A 263 -12.88 10.49 4.59
CA MET A 263 -13.29 9.63 5.71
C MET A 263 -14.10 10.38 6.77
N LEU A 264 -13.79 11.66 7.04
CA LEU A 264 -14.62 12.52 7.90
C LEU A 264 -16.04 12.63 7.37
N GLU A 265 -16.21 12.92 6.08
CA GLU A 265 -17.54 13.05 5.47
C GLU A 265 -18.28 11.71 5.46
N MET A 266 -17.57 10.62 5.17
CA MET A 266 -18.16 9.28 5.27
C MET A 266 -18.63 8.99 6.70
N ALA A 267 -17.82 9.31 7.71
CA ALA A 267 -18.20 9.13 9.12
C ALA A 267 -19.46 9.94 9.47
N ARG A 268 -19.53 11.21 9.05
CA ARG A 268 -20.67 12.09 9.27
C ARG A 268 -21.97 11.53 8.65
N VAL A 269 -21.91 11.17 7.37
CA VAL A 269 -23.08 10.69 6.63
C VAL A 269 -23.52 9.33 7.13
N LEU A 270 -22.60 8.41 7.37
CA LEU A 270 -22.91 7.06 7.86
C LEU A 270 -23.44 7.11 9.31
N TRP A 271 -22.87 7.96 10.18
CA TRP A 271 -23.38 8.13 11.54
C TRP A 271 -24.82 8.63 11.57
N LYS A 272 -25.14 9.63 10.73
CA LYS A 272 -26.51 10.13 10.57
C LYS A 272 -27.47 9.05 10.10
N ASN A 273 -27.01 8.15 9.23
CA ASN A 273 -27.82 7.09 8.61
C ASN A 273 -27.58 5.69 9.22
N ARG A 274 -26.95 5.60 10.40
CA ARG A 274 -26.59 4.32 11.04
C ARG A 274 -27.73 3.32 11.18
N ASP A 275 -28.94 3.84 11.34
CA ASP A 275 -30.16 3.02 11.42
C ASP A 275 -30.51 2.29 10.12
N LYS A 276 -29.93 2.68 9.00
CA LYS A 276 -30.13 2.06 7.69
C LYS A 276 -29.04 1.03 7.36
N LEU A 277 -28.02 0.88 8.23
CA LEU A 277 -26.92 -0.07 8.02
C LEU A 277 -27.28 -1.45 8.57
N LYS A 278 -27.03 -2.50 7.78
CA LYS A 278 -27.14 -3.89 8.25
C LYS A 278 -25.91 -4.31 9.06
N ARG A 279 -24.72 -4.13 8.49
CA ARG A 279 -23.42 -4.36 9.12
C ARG A 279 -22.83 -3.06 9.60
N SER A 280 -21.94 -3.14 10.57
CA SER A 280 -21.21 -1.99 11.09
C SER A 280 -20.21 -1.43 10.08
N VAL A 281 -19.83 -0.17 10.25
CA VAL A 281 -18.71 0.44 9.55
C VAL A 281 -17.75 1.00 10.58
N ARG A 282 -16.47 0.62 10.49
CA ARG A 282 -15.39 1.13 11.33
C ARG A 282 -14.48 2.00 10.48
N ILE A 283 -14.11 3.19 10.97
CA ILE A 283 -13.24 4.12 10.25
C ILE A 283 -12.08 4.48 11.16
N ALA A 284 -10.84 4.40 10.66
CA ALA A 284 -9.65 4.70 11.43
C ALA A 284 -8.66 5.56 10.63
N TRP A 285 -7.92 6.43 11.32
CA TRP A 285 -6.90 7.29 10.75
C TRP A 285 -5.55 6.98 11.39
N TRP A 286 -4.54 6.72 10.57
CA TRP A 286 -3.26 6.21 11.02
C TRP A 286 -2.22 7.29 11.28
N PRO A 287 -1.53 7.25 12.41
CA PRO A 287 -0.23 7.89 12.57
C PRO A 287 0.89 7.01 12.01
N GLY A 288 2.00 7.60 11.59
CA GLY A 288 3.23 6.87 11.29
C GLY A 288 3.20 6.02 10.02
N HIS A 289 2.41 6.40 9.02
CA HIS A 289 2.47 5.82 7.68
C HIS A 289 3.83 6.11 7.04
N SER A 290 4.21 7.39 7.00
CA SER A 290 5.42 7.85 6.33
C SER A 290 6.67 7.61 7.17
N THR A 291 6.67 8.06 8.42
CA THR A 291 7.86 8.00 9.30
C THR A 291 8.06 6.67 10.01
N GLY A 292 7.03 5.82 10.05
CA GLY A 292 7.05 4.49 10.66
C GLY A 292 6.84 3.33 9.69
N ARG A 293 6.77 3.61 8.39
CA ARG A 293 6.45 2.62 7.34
C ARG A 293 5.22 1.79 7.71
N TYR A 294 4.06 2.45 7.81
CA TYR A 294 2.76 1.86 8.16
C TYR A 294 2.61 1.45 9.64
N ALA A 295 3.33 2.13 10.56
CA ALA A 295 3.37 1.70 11.96
C ALA A 295 2.00 1.74 12.64
N GLY A 296 1.14 2.73 12.33
CA GLY A 296 -0.21 2.83 12.91
C GLY A 296 -1.14 1.72 12.46
N SER A 297 -1.25 1.48 11.14
CA SER A 297 -2.10 0.40 10.61
C SER A 297 -1.60 -0.99 11.02
N THR A 298 -0.28 -1.18 11.07
CA THR A 298 0.34 -2.43 11.54
C THR A 298 0.01 -2.69 13.00
N TRP A 299 0.21 -1.69 13.87
CA TRP A 299 -0.14 -1.83 15.28
C TRP A 299 -1.63 -2.18 15.47
N TYR A 300 -2.52 -1.53 14.70
CA TYR A 300 -3.94 -1.80 14.79
C TYR A 300 -4.29 -3.21 14.28
N ALA A 301 -3.66 -3.65 13.19
CA ALA A 301 -3.80 -5.01 12.66
C ALA A 301 -3.36 -6.05 13.70
N ASP A 302 -2.25 -5.83 14.38
CA ASP A 302 -1.71 -6.75 15.39
C ASP A 302 -2.57 -6.76 16.66
N ALA A 303 -2.96 -5.57 17.16
CA ALA A 303 -3.75 -5.46 18.40
C ALA A 303 -5.18 -6.03 18.28
N TYR A 304 -5.77 -5.96 17.07
CA TYR A 304 -7.14 -6.39 16.81
C TYR A 304 -7.23 -7.56 15.82
N ALA A 305 -6.14 -8.29 15.58
CA ALA A 305 -6.04 -9.34 14.58
C ALA A 305 -7.18 -10.36 14.64
N LEU A 306 -7.55 -10.82 15.85
CA LEU A 306 -8.60 -11.82 16.03
C LEU A 306 -10.01 -11.27 15.78
N ASP A 307 -10.25 -9.99 16.07
CA ASP A 307 -11.51 -9.33 15.74
C ASP A 307 -11.63 -9.16 14.21
N PHE A 308 -10.54 -8.74 13.55
CA PHE A 308 -10.47 -8.69 12.09
C PHE A 308 -10.70 -10.07 11.46
N ASP A 309 -10.04 -11.09 11.95
CA ASP A 309 -10.22 -12.46 11.49
C ASP A 309 -11.67 -12.92 11.61
N ALA A 310 -12.30 -12.69 12.75
CA ALA A 310 -13.67 -13.10 12.99
C ALA A 310 -14.68 -12.25 12.23
N ASN A 311 -14.50 -10.92 12.17
CA ASN A 311 -15.61 -10.00 11.92
C ASN A 311 -15.42 -9.05 10.73
N CYS A 312 -14.20 -8.77 10.28
CA CYS A 312 -13.99 -7.82 9.19
C CYS A 312 -14.40 -8.41 7.84
N VAL A 313 -15.29 -7.69 7.14
CA VAL A 313 -15.80 -8.07 5.82
C VAL A 313 -14.81 -7.70 4.73
N ALA A 314 -14.32 -6.47 4.75
CA ALA A 314 -13.33 -5.92 3.83
C ALA A 314 -12.62 -4.73 4.44
N GLN A 315 -11.43 -4.42 3.95
CA GLN A 315 -10.76 -3.14 4.18
C GLN A 315 -10.82 -2.27 2.93
N ILE A 316 -10.97 -0.98 3.13
CA ILE A 316 -11.03 0.06 2.11
C ILE A 316 -10.00 1.11 2.50
N ASP A 317 -8.91 1.18 1.77
CA ASP A 317 -7.85 2.16 2.02
C ASP A 317 -8.19 3.48 1.30
N CYS A 318 -8.01 4.61 1.98
CA CYS A 318 -8.38 5.93 1.49
C CYS A 318 -7.16 6.84 1.45
N ASP A 319 -6.41 6.75 0.35
CA ASP A 319 -5.21 7.53 0.12
C ASP A 319 -5.35 8.37 -1.16
N SER A 320 -5.04 9.64 -1.05
CA SER A 320 -4.99 10.62 -2.15
C SER A 320 -6.25 10.74 -3.04
N PRO A 321 -7.50 10.63 -2.53
CA PRO A 321 -8.69 10.97 -3.33
C PRO A 321 -8.80 12.48 -3.52
N GLY A 322 -9.62 12.93 -4.48
CA GLY A 322 -9.94 14.36 -4.63
C GLY A 322 -8.79 15.23 -5.09
N CYS A 323 -7.75 14.65 -5.66
CA CYS A 323 -6.60 15.40 -6.15
C CYS A 323 -6.88 16.03 -7.52
N ARG A 324 -6.33 17.24 -7.73
CA ARG A 324 -6.49 18.00 -8.97
C ARG A 324 -6.06 17.19 -10.19
N TRP A 325 -6.92 17.18 -11.21
CA TRP A 325 -6.78 16.45 -12.47
C TRP A 325 -6.90 14.92 -12.36
N ALA A 326 -7.16 14.36 -11.19
CA ALA A 326 -7.31 12.93 -11.01
C ALA A 326 -8.71 12.45 -11.46
N THR A 327 -8.94 12.43 -12.75
CA THR A 327 -10.24 12.09 -13.37
C THR A 327 -10.27 10.72 -14.06
N SER A 328 -9.18 9.96 -13.99
CA SER A 328 -9.07 8.61 -14.55
C SER A 328 -9.15 7.55 -13.45
N TYR A 329 -9.91 6.50 -13.70
CA TYR A 329 -10.04 5.32 -12.84
C TYR A 329 -9.40 4.08 -13.49
N HIS A 330 -8.38 4.27 -14.33
CA HIS A 330 -7.72 3.17 -15.07
C HIS A 330 -6.55 2.51 -14.31
N GLN A 331 -6.29 2.90 -13.08
CA GLN A 331 -5.27 2.32 -12.20
C GLN A 331 -5.81 2.09 -10.79
N THR A 332 -7.12 1.88 -10.68
CA THR A 332 -7.79 1.65 -9.39
C THR A 332 -7.34 0.32 -8.79
N THR A 333 -6.79 0.39 -7.59
CA THR A 333 -6.30 -0.81 -6.90
C THR A 333 -7.45 -1.65 -6.37
N THR A 334 -7.47 -2.94 -6.76
CA THR A 334 -8.46 -3.92 -6.32
C THR A 334 -7.84 -5.31 -6.21
N MET A 335 -8.27 -6.10 -5.25
CA MET A 335 -8.09 -7.56 -5.30
C MET A 335 -9.09 -8.16 -6.28
N SER A 336 -8.77 -9.28 -6.90
CA SER A 336 -9.57 -9.86 -8.01
C SER A 336 -11.02 -10.14 -7.62
N GLU A 337 -11.27 -10.62 -6.40
CA GLU A 337 -12.62 -10.89 -5.91
C GLU A 337 -13.46 -9.62 -5.69
N THR A 338 -12.82 -8.46 -5.51
CA THR A 338 -13.51 -7.18 -5.29
C THR A 338 -13.72 -6.36 -6.58
N GLU A 339 -13.08 -6.77 -7.67
CA GLU A 339 -13.02 -6.00 -8.93
C GLU A 339 -14.37 -5.58 -9.47
N ALA A 340 -15.28 -6.54 -9.65
CA ALA A 340 -16.61 -6.27 -10.22
C ALA A 340 -17.42 -5.29 -9.35
N HIS A 341 -17.31 -5.41 -8.03
CA HIS A 341 -17.94 -4.52 -7.06
C HIS A 341 -17.44 -3.08 -7.18
N VAL A 342 -16.13 -2.90 -7.19
CA VAL A 342 -15.47 -1.59 -7.26
C VAL A 342 -15.74 -0.91 -8.60
N MET A 343 -15.56 -1.63 -9.71
CA MET A 343 -15.81 -1.08 -11.06
C MET A 343 -17.29 -0.65 -11.22
N ARG A 344 -18.22 -1.40 -10.64
CA ARG A 344 -19.64 -1.00 -10.64
C ARG A 344 -19.89 0.26 -9.81
N ALA A 345 -19.23 0.43 -8.64
CA ALA A 345 -19.37 1.64 -7.84
C ALA A 345 -18.85 2.88 -8.59
N ILE A 346 -17.68 2.78 -9.24
CA ILE A 346 -17.14 3.85 -10.07
C ILE A 346 -18.08 4.20 -11.20
N LYS A 347 -18.57 3.20 -11.96
CA LYS A 347 -19.47 3.41 -13.10
C LYS A 347 -20.80 4.05 -12.69
N ASP A 348 -21.36 3.63 -11.55
CA ASP A 348 -22.65 4.15 -11.06
C ASP A 348 -22.57 5.63 -10.64
N ILE A 349 -21.40 6.11 -10.20
CA ILE A 349 -21.19 7.52 -9.82
C ILE A 349 -20.72 8.37 -11.00
N THR A 350 -19.79 7.86 -11.81
CA THR A 350 -19.09 8.66 -12.84
C THR A 350 -19.57 8.41 -14.26
N GLY A 351 -20.21 7.28 -14.53
CA GLY A 351 -20.49 6.80 -15.88
C GLY A 351 -19.27 6.21 -16.60
N ILE A 352 -18.08 6.26 -15.99
CA ILE A 352 -16.81 5.80 -16.59
C ILE A 352 -16.57 4.33 -16.26
N ASP A 353 -16.10 3.56 -17.25
CA ASP A 353 -15.62 2.21 -17.01
C ASP A 353 -14.17 2.27 -16.45
N GLY A 354 -14.00 1.89 -15.19
CA GLY A 354 -12.71 1.80 -14.54
C GLY A 354 -11.90 0.60 -15.03
N LYS A 355 -10.59 0.58 -14.69
CA LYS A 355 -9.71 -0.59 -14.92
C LYS A 355 -9.02 -0.96 -13.62
N PRO A 356 -9.10 -2.23 -13.23
CA PRO A 356 -8.48 -2.71 -12.01
C PRO A 356 -6.96 -2.77 -12.15
N LYS A 357 -6.29 -2.63 -11.02
CA LYS A 357 -4.86 -2.86 -10.87
C LYS A 357 -4.63 -3.66 -9.59
N ARG A 358 -3.83 -4.71 -9.67
CA ARG A 358 -3.43 -5.47 -8.48
C ARG A 358 -2.76 -4.54 -7.46
N PRO A 359 -3.10 -4.63 -6.16
CA PRO A 359 -2.44 -3.89 -5.09
C PRO A 359 -0.93 -4.16 -5.07
N ASN A 360 -0.15 -3.11 -4.87
CA ASN A 360 1.30 -3.22 -4.62
C ASN A 360 1.54 -3.58 -3.14
N GLN A 361 2.77 -3.96 -2.82
CA GLN A 361 3.24 -4.07 -1.44
C GLN A 361 3.59 -2.68 -0.87
N ALA A 362 2.59 -1.82 -0.78
CA ALA A 362 2.66 -0.43 -0.34
C ALA A 362 1.30 0.03 0.18
N GLY A 363 1.22 1.22 0.77
CA GLY A 363 0.00 1.69 1.41
C GLY A 363 -0.29 0.93 2.71
N ASP A 364 -1.41 1.21 3.34
CA ASP A 364 -1.78 0.61 4.62
C ASP A 364 -2.43 -0.78 4.48
N TYR A 365 -1.98 -1.61 3.52
CA TYR A 365 -2.44 -3.00 3.35
C TYR A 365 -1.91 -3.96 4.44
N SER A 366 -1.85 -3.50 5.68
CA SER A 366 -1.37 -4.25 6.84
C SER A 366 -2.25 -5.45 7.25
N PHE A 367 -3.37 -5.69 6.54
CA PHE A 367 -4.37 -6.71 6.88
C PHE A 367 -4.35 -7.92 5.93
N ASN A 368 -3.43 -7.96 4.95
CA ASN A 368 -3.32 -9.05 3.99
C ASN A 368 -2.93 -10.38 4.65
N ASN A 369 -2.10 -10.34 5.69
CA ASN A 369 -1.67 -11.50 6.48
C ASN A 369 -2.80 -12.11 7.32
N ILE A 370 -3.81 -11.31 7.69
CA ILE A 370 -5.03 -11.78 8.36
C ILE A 370 -5.97 -12.43 7.33
N GLY A 371 -5.93 -11.99 6.09
CA GLY A 371 -6.79 -12.46 5.02
C GLY A 371 -8.05 -11.61 4.84
N ILE A 372 -7.89 -10.30 4.72
CA ILE A 372 -8.99 -9.36 4.49
C ILE A 372 -8.98 -8.91 3.04
N SER A 373 -10.11 -9.08 2.33
CA SER A 373 -10.29 -8.53 0.97
C SER A 373 -10.14 -7.01 0.98
N SER A 374 -9.43 -6.46 -0.02
CA SER A 374 -9.01 -5.06 -0.02
C SER A 374 -9.21 -4.38 -1.36
N TYR A 375 -9.44 -3.08 -1.33
CA TYR A 375 -9.45 -2.21 -2.50
C TYR A 375 -9.22 -0.73 -2.16
N PHE A 376 -8.89 0.06 -3.17
CA PHE A 376 -8.68 1.51 -3.18
C PHE A 376 -7.36 1.95 -2.62
N MET A 377 -6.37 1.55 -2.26
CA MET A 377 -5.19 2.35 -1.87
C MET A 377 -5.12 3.66 -2.68
N LEU A 378 -5.25 3.57 -4.02
CA LEU A 378 -5.46 4.72 -4.91
C LEU A 378 -6.70 4.45 -5.76
N SER A 379 -7.67 5.38 -5.78
CA SER A 379 -8.90 5.28 -6.56
C SER A 379 -8.79 5.98 -7.91
N SER A 380 -8.53 7.27 -7.91
CA SER A 380 -8.42 8.13 -9.08
C SER A 380 -6.99 8.59 -9.36
N THR A 381 -6.68 8.89 -10.60
CA THR A 381 -5.37 9.41 -11.01
C THR A 381 -5.49 10.33 -12.21
N MET A 382 -4.47 11.14 -12.46
CA MET A 382 -4.36 11.98 -13.65
C MET A 382 -4.35 11.10 -14.91
N PRO A 383 -5.15 11.45 -15.96
CA PRO A 383 -5.08 10.77 -17.23
C PRO A 383 -3.67 10.78 -17.81
N GLU A 384 -3.24 9.65 -18.38
CA GLU A 384 -1.86 9.50 -18.89
C GLU A 384 -1.51 10.53 -19.98
N GLY A 385 -2.47 10.85 -20.87
CA GLY A 385 -2.28 11.89 -21.88
C GLY A 385 -2.02 13.26 -21.28
N LEU A 386 -2.78 13.65 -20.25
CA LEU A 386 -2.58 14.92 -19.56
C LEU A 386 -1.25 14.95 -18.79
N ARG A 387 -0.86 13.84 -18.18
CA ARG A 387 0.43 13.70 -17.51
C ARG A 387 1.58 13.91 -18.49
N ALA A 388 1.49 13.30 -19.68
CA ALA A 388 2.49 13.46 -20.75
C ALA A 388 2.54 14.90 -21.29
N GLU A 389 1.38 15.55 -21.50
CA GLU A 389 1.27 16.95 -21.91
C GLU A 389 1.96 17.90 -20.93
N LYS A 390 1.79 17.65 -19.63
CA LYS A 390 2.43 18.43 -18.56
C LYS A 390 3.92 18.12 -18.38
N GLY A 391 4.44 17.10 -19.04
CA GLY A 391 5.81 16.62 -18.83
C GLY A 391 6.03 16.04 -17.41
N TYR A 392 4.99 15.54 -16.77
CA TYR A 392 5.08 15.01 -15.42
C TYR A 392 5.57 13.56 -15.43
N TYR A 393 6.56 13.29 -14.57
CA TYR A 393 6.97 11.90 -14.28
C TYR A 393 5.96 11.19 -13.39
N ALA A 394 6.05 9.86 -13.34
CA ALA A 394 5.13 9.05 -12.54
C ALA A 394 5.49 9.09 -11.06
N VAL A 395 4.48 9.31 -10.21
CA VAL A 395 4.54 9.24 -8.74
C VAL A 395 3.46 8.29 -8.21
N SER A 396 3.45 8.02 -6.90
CA SER A 396 2.59 7.00 -6.30
C SER A 396 1.42 7.55 -5.48
N GLY A 397 1.22 8.87 -5.40
CA GLY A 397 0.14 9.51 -4.67
C GLY A 397 -0.28 10.83 -5.31
N CYS A 398 -1.03 11.68 -4.60
CA CYS A 398 -1.57 12.96 -5.03
C CYS A 398 -2.30 12.90 -6.39
N GLY A 399 -3.01 11.79 -6.67
CA GLY A 399 -3.66 11.60 -7.96
C GLY A 399 -2.70 11.59 -9.16
N GLY A 400 -1.41 11.29 -8.95
CA GLY A 400 -0.37 11.32 -9.98
C GLY A 400 0.26 12.69 -10.20
N ASN A 401 0.01 13.67 -9.32
CA ASN A 401 0.67 14.98 -9.35
C ASN A 401 2.10 14.91 -8.78
N ILE A 402 3.07 15.53 -9.46
CA ILE A 402 4.48 15.53 -9.05
C ILE A 402 4.78 16.27 -7.75
N ALA A 403 3.83 17.00 -7.18
CA ALA A 403 3.91 17.56 -5.84
C ALA A 403 3.97 16.52 -4.73
N TRP A 404 3.59 15.26 -5.01
CA TRP A 404 3.62 14.14 -4.09
C TRP A 404 4.93 14.06 -3.31
N HIS A 405 4.84 14.01 -1.96
CA HIS A 405 5.98 13.96 -1.05
C HIS A 405 6.95 15.14 -1.15
N THR A 406 6.46 16.32 -1.54
CA THR A 406 7.25 17.55 -1.59
C THR A 406 6.54 18.68 -0.83
N GLU A 407 7.25 19.78 -0.59
CA GLU A 407 6.70 21.00 0.02
C GLU A 407 5.59 21.66 -0.84
N ASN A 408 5.45 21.23 -2.10
CA ASN A 408 4.47 21.76 -3.05
C ASN A 408 3.12 21.01 -3.00
N ASP A 409 2.99 19.99 -2.14
CA ASP A 409 1.70 19.35 -1.89
C ASP A 409 0.83 20.22 -0.98
N THR A 410 0.34 21.31 -1.55
CA THR A 410 -0.42 22.39 -0.90
C THR A 410 -1.89 22.37 -1.33
N ILE A 411 -2.69 23.38 -0.91
CA ILE A 411 -4.13 23.43 -1.19
C ILE A 411 -4.47 23.37 -2.69
N GLU A 412 -3.57 23.81 -3.57
CA GLU A 412 -3.74 23.77 -5.02
C GLU A 412 -3.78 22.35 -5.59
N ILE A 413 -3.36 21.36 -4.81
CA ILE A 413 -3.41 19.94 -5.21
C ILE A 413 -4.81 19.36 -4.99
N ALA A 414 -5.61 19.90 -4.10
CA ALA A 414 -7.00 19.48 -3.91
C ALA A 414 -7.93 20.09 -4.96
N ASP A 415 -9.01 19.36 -5.29
CA ASP A 415 -10.06 19.78 -6.20
C ASP A 415 -11.44 19.39 -5.63
N LYS A 416 -12.33 20.39 -5.49
CA LYS A 416 -13.65 20.21 -4.87
C LYS A 416 -14.55 19.23 -5.62
N GLU A 417 -14.57 19.30 -6.94
CA GLU A 417 -15.46 18.47 -7.77
C GLU A 417 -14.98 17.02 -7.79
N ILE A 418 -13.66 16.83 -7.88
CA ILE A 418 -13.06 15.49 -7.84
C ILE A 418 -13.23 14.90 -6.43
N LEU A 419 -13.00 15.69 -5.37
CA LEU A 419 -13.20 15.25 -3.98
C LEU A 419 -14.65 14.82 -3.73
N MET A 420 -15.65 15.61 -4.19
CA MET A 420 -17.07 15.24 -4.10
C MET A 420 -17.35 13.91 -4.82
N THR A 421 -16.75 13.72 -5.97
CA THR A 421 -16.95 12.50 -6.78
C THR A 421 -16.32 11.29 -6.08
N ASP A 422 -15.10 11.41 -5.61
CA ASP A 422 -14.38 10.34 -4.92
C ASP A 422 -15.05 9.98 -3.60
N ILE A 423 -15.49 10.96 -2.77
CA ILE A 423 -16.28 10.70 -1.56
C ILE A 423 -17.49 9.82 -1.87
N LYS A 424 -18.22 10.13 -2.94
CA LYS A 424 -19.39 9.33 -3.32
C LYS A 424 -19.05 7.92 -3.77
N ILE A 425 -17.93 7.72 -4.45
CA ILE A 425 -17.44 6.38 -4.84
C ILE A 425 -17.09 5.55 -3.61
N TYR A 426 -16.29 6.13 -2.67
CA TYR A 426 -15.92 5.47 -1.42
C TYR A 426 -17.16 5.13 -0.58
N LEU A 427 -18.06 6.08 -0.42
CA LEU A 427 -19.29 5.90 0.34
C LEU A 427 -20.20 4.83 -0.29
N LEU A 428 -20.40 4.84 -1.62
CA LEU A 428 -21.25 3.86 -2.31
C LEU A 428 -20.68 2.45 -2.19
N SER A 429 -19.36 2.28 -2.39
CA SER A 429 -18.73 0.97 -2.24
C SER A 429 -18.83 0.45 -0.81
N THR A 430 -18.66 1.32 0.18
CA THR A 430 -18.81 0.99 1.61
C THR A 430 -20.27 0.60 1.94
N LEU A 431 -21.27 1.37 1.46
CA LEU A 431 -22.68 1.09 1.68
C LEU A 431 -23.09 -0.28 1.12
N ARG A 432 -22.60 -0.68 -0.04
CA ARG A 432 -22.89 -1.99 -0.62
C ARG A 432 -22.30 -3.12 0.22
N ASN A 433 -21.08 -2.98 0.70
CA ASN A 433 -20.49 -3.94 1.65
C ASN A 433 -21.28 -4.02 2.96
N ALA A 434 -21.76 -2.89 3.45
CA ALA A 434 -22.55 -2.83 4.68
C ALA A 434 -23.98 -3.37 4.49
N ASN A 435 -24.59 -3.23 3.31
CA ASN A 435 -26.04 -3.41 3.15
C ASN A 435 -26.46 -4.52 2.16
N ASP A 436 -25.62 -4.95 1.23
CA ASP A 436 -25.97 -6.03 0.31
C ASP A 436 -26.26 -7.31 1.10
N ASP A 437 -27.32 -8.05 0.68
CA ASP A 437 -27.73 -9.29 1.32
C ASP A 437 -26.62 -10.35 1.26
N VAL A 438 -25.96 -10.46 0.11
CA VAL A 438 -24.79 -11.28 -0.10
C VAL A 438 -23.60 -10.36 -0.41
N LEU A 439 -22.46 -10.63 0.22
CA LEU A 439 -21.24 -9.86 -0.02
C LEU A 439 -20.86 -9.86 -1.51
N PRO A 440 -20.50 -8.70 -2.08
CA PRO A 440 -20.37 -8.55 -3.52
C PRO A 440 -19.01 -9.05 -4.07
N TYR A 441 -18.49 -10.17 -3.55
CA TYR A 441 -17.17 -10.72 -3.92
C TYR A 441 -17.29 -11.95 -4.80
N ASP A 442 -16.44 -12.04 -5.83
CA ASP A 442 -16.38 -13.18 -6.74
C ASP A 442 -15.03 -13.89 -6.71
N TRP A 443 -14.93 -14.93 -5.89
CA TRP A 443 -13.72 -15.74 -5.73
C TRP A 443 -13.34 -16.55 -6.98
N ARG A 444 -14.22 -16.65 -7.97
CA ARG A 444 -13.89 -17.24 -9.28
C ARG A 444 -12.90 -16.36 -10.04
N ALA A 445 -12.94 -15.02 -9.85
CA ALA A 445 -11.97 -14.10 -10.42
C ALA A 445 -10.56 -14.34 -9.83
N THR A 446 -10.47 -14.56 -8.51
CA THR A 446 -9.21 -14.93 -7.84
C THR A 446 -8.70 -16.31 -8.32
N ALA A 447 -9.59 -17.31 -8.49
CA ALA A 447 -9.19 -18.59 -9.04
C ALA A 447 -8.65 -18.47 -10.48
N GLN A 448 -9.23 -17.60 -11.30
CA GLN A 448 -8.74 -17.31 -12.65
C GLN A 448 -7.37 -16.61 -12.62
N GLU A 449 -7.16 -15.66 -11.70
CA GLU A 449 -5.84 -15.03 -11.47
C GLU A 449 -4.80 -16.11 -11.12
N PHE A 450 -5.11 -17.00 -10.19
CA PHE A 450 -4.24 -18.12 -9.82
C PHE A 450 -3.90 -19.02 -11.01
N GLY A 451 -4.90 -19.35 -11.84
CA GLY A 451 -4.72 -20.16 -13.04
C GLY A 451 -3.72 -19.54 -14.01
N ARG A 452 -3.93 -18.27 -14.35
CA ARG A 452 -3.00 -17.52 -15.22
C ARG A 452 -1.58 -17.45 -14.64
N THR A 453 -1.47 -17.25 -13.33
CA THR A 453 -0.18 -17.17 -12.63
C THR A 453 0.55 -18.52 -12.66
N ILE A 454 -0.13 -19.61 -12.32
CA ILE A 454 0.46 -20.96 -12.33
C ILE A 454 0.89 -21.33 -13.75
N GLU A 455 0.11 -21.00 -14.77
CA GLU A 455 0.48 -21.26 -16.17
C GLU A 455 1.73 -20.48 -16.59
N ALA A 456 1.84 -19.20 -16.19
CA ALA A 456 3.02 -18.39 -16.44
C ALA A 456 4.26 -18.97 -15.73
N TYR A 457 4.12 -19.35 -14.46
CA TYR A 457 5.21 -19.95 -13.67
C TYR A 457 5.63 -21.32 -14.21
N GLN A 458 4.68 -22.18 -14.61
CA GLN A 458 4.99 -23.47 -15.23
C GLN A 458 5.73 -23.29 -16.56
N LYS A 459 5.28 -22.33 -17.38
CA LYS A 459 5.95 -22.02 -18.65
C LYS A 459 7.40 -21.58 -18.43
N ALA A 460 7.65 -20.72 -17.44
CA ALA A 460 8.99 -20.24 -17.11
C ALA A 460 9.87 -21.34 -16.51
N ALA A 461 9.35 -22.18 -15.63
CA ALA A 461 10.06 -23.30 -15.03
C ALA A 461 10.36 -24.43 -16.01
N GLY A 462 9.57 -24.58 -17.09
CA GLY A 462 9.70 -25.68 -18.05
C GLY A 462 9.62 -27.05 -17.38
N ALA A 463 10.58 -27.91 -17.68
CA ALA A 463 10.73 -29.23 -17.06
C ALA A 463 11.51 -29.20 -15.72
N ALA A 464 12.01 -28.04 -15.31
CA ALA A 464 12.82 -27.94 -14.09
C ALA A 464 12.00 -28.14 -12.81
N PHE A 465 10.70 -27.78 -12.83
CA PHE A 465 9.77 -28.01 -11.73
C PHE A 465 8.35 -28.22 -12.26
N ASP A 466 7.59 -29.16 -11.64
CA ASP A 466 6.24 -29.52 -12.04
C ASP A 466 5.20 -28.88 -11.10
N LEU A 467 4.36 -27.99 -11.64
CA LEU A 467 3.24 -27.34 -10.95
C LEU A 467 1.88 -28.03 -11.23
N ALA A 468 1.85 -29.21 -11.87
CA ALA A 468 0.61 -29.97 -12.13
C ALA A 468 -0.19 -30.23 -10.83
N PRO A 469 0.41 -30.57 -9.67
CA PRO A 469 -0.34 -30.72 -8.42
C PRO A 469 -1.08 -29.43 -7.99
N ALA A 470 -0.46 -28.26 -8.14
CA ALA A 470 -1.09 -26.97 -7.86
C ALA A 470 -2.25 -26.68 -8.82
N LYS A 471 -2.05 -26.97 -10.13
CA LYS A 471 -3.10 -26.80 -11.15
C LYS A 471 -4.30 -27.72 -10.88
N ALA A 472 -4.07 -28.97 -10.48
CA ALA A 472 -5.13 -29.92 -10.14
C ALA A 472 -5.93 -29.45 -8.91
N ALA A 473 -5.26 -29.04 -7.82
CA ALA A 473 -5.90 -28.53 -6.64
C ALA A 473 -6.75 -27.27 -6.94
N LEU A 474 -6.24 -26.35 -7.75
CA LEU A 474 -7.01 -25.19 -8.21
C LEU A 474 -8.23 -25.58 -9.04
N GLY A 475 -8.11 -26.58 -9.90
CA GLY A 475 -9.24 -27.10 -10.70
C GLY A 475 -10.40 -27.59 -9.84
N SER A 476 -10.08 -28.33 -8.75
CA SER A 476 -11.08 -28.78 -7.78
C SER A 476 -11.78 -27.62 -7.10
N LEU A 477 -11.01 -26.63 -6.60
CA LEU A 477 -11.57 -25.43 -5.97
C LEU A 477 -12.45 -24.64 -6.96
N SER A 478 -12.01 -24.46 -8.21
CA SER A 478 -12.79 -23.73 -9.22
C SER A 478 -14.15 -24.36 -9.44
N ALA A 479 -14.21 -25.70 -9.57
CA ALA A 479 -15.47 -26.43 -9.70
C ALA A 479 -16.37 -26.31 -8.45
N ALA A 480 -15.77 -26.24 -7.25
CA ALA A 480 -16.50 -26.02 -6.01
C ALA A 480 -17.09 -24.59 -5.96
N LEU A 481 -16.30 -23.56 -6.34
CA LEU A 481 -16.75 -22.18 -6.39
C LEU A 481 -17.91 -21.98 -7.38
N ASP A 482 -17.87 -22.60 -8.56
CA ASP A 482 -18.99 -22.54 -9.52
C ASP A 482 -20.29 -23.09 -8.91
N LYS A 483 -20.21 -24.18 -8.16
CA LYS A 483 -21.37 -24.75 -7.44
C LYS A 483 -21.86 -23.82 -6.34
N LEU A 484 -20.95 -23.18 -5.58
CA LEU A 484 -21.30 -22.21 -4.53
C LEU A 484 -22.10 -21.04 -5.12
N TYR A 485 -21.58 -20.42 -6.19
CA TYR A 485 -22.26 -19.26 -6.80
C TYR A 485 -23.58 -19.65 -7.49
N ALA A 486 -23.66 -20.81 -8.10
CA ALA A 486 -24.93 -21.36 -8.59
C ALA A 486 -25.94 -21.61 -7.45
N GLY A 487 -25.46 -22.12 -6.31
CA GLY A 487 -26.26 -22.33 -5.10
C GLY A 487 -26.77 -21.01 -4.50
N ILE A 488 -25.91 -19.97 -4.46
CA ILE A 488 -26.30 -18.62 -4.01
C ILE A 488 -27.35 -18.03 -4.96
N ALA A 489 -27.11 -18.06 -6.26
CA ALA A 489 -28.03 -17.50 -7.27
C ALA A 489 -29.40 -18.19 -7.27
N SER A 490 -29.47 -19.49 -6.99
CA SER A 490 -30.72 -20.26 -6.91
C SER A 490 -31.39 -20.21 -5.53
N GLY A 491 -30.80 -19.55 -4.53
CA GLY A 491 -31.30 -19.50 -3.14
C GLY A 491 -31.15 -20.80 -2.35
N LYS A 492 -30.46 -21.81 -2.90
CA LYS A 492 -30.15 -23.06 -2.18
C LYS A 492 -29.16 -22.80 -1.03
N VAL A 493 -28.15 -21.98 -1.24
CA VAL A 493 -27.25 -21.50 -0.19
C VAL A 493 -27.87 -20.26 0.45
N LYS A 494 -28.12 -20.33 1.77
CA LYS A 494 -28.74 -19.22 2.51
C LYS A 494 -27.74 -18.06 2.68
N GLN A 495 -28.26 -16.82 2.71
CA GLN A 495 -27.46 -15.59 2.80
C GLN A 495 -26.39 -15.64 3.91
N LYS A 496 -26.76 -16.09 5.13
CA LYS A 496 -25.82 -16.18 6.24
C LYS A 496 -24.67 -17.16 5.95
N ALA A 497 -24.98 -18.33 5.41
CA ALA A 497 -23.98 -19.34 5.04
C ALA A 497 -23.09 -18.84 3.88
N ALA A 498 -23.69 -18.16 2.90
CA ALA A 498 -22.96 -17.54 1.79
C ALA A 498 -21.96 -16.49 2.32
N ASN A 499 -22.41 -15.54 3.12
CA ASN A 499 -21.55 -14.48 3.66
C ASN A 499 -20.42 -15.03 4.53
N GLU A 500 -20.71 -16.02 5.38
CA GLU A 500 -19.71 -16.69 6.18
C GLU A 500 -18.65 -17.38 5.32
N ALA A 501 -19.08 -18.09 4.26
CA ALA A 501 -18.17 -18.74 3.34
C ALA A 501 -17.30 -17.72 2.58
N LEU A 502 -17.90 -16.63 2.05
CA LEU A 502 -17.17 -15.60 1.31
C LEU A 502 -16.12 -14.90 2.18
N MET A 503 -16.41 -14.63 3.45
CA MET A 503 -15.44 -14.10 4.41
C MET A 503 -14.33 -15.10 4.74
N ARG A 504 -14.68 -16.36 5.00
CA ARG A 504 -13.70 -17.40 5.32
C ARG A 504 -12.78 -17.73 4.15
N LEU A 505 -13.28 -17.68 2.91
CA LEU A 505 -12.45 -17.79 1.71
C LEU A 505 -11.38 -16.71 1.66
N ALA A 506 -11.70 -15.47 2.07
CA ALA A 506 -10.71 -14.39 2.16
C ALA A 506 -9.55 -14.76 3.11
N ARG A 507 -9.85 -15.35 4.28
CA ARG A 507 -8.85 -15.76 5.29
C ARG A 507 -7.83 -16.76 4.76
N VAL A 508 -8.22 -17.51 3.74
CA VAL A 508 -7.35 -18.53 3.10
C VAL A 508 -6.70 -17.99 1.83
N LEU A 509 -7.48 -17.39 0.93
CA LEU A 509 -7.02 -17.09 -0.44
C LEU A 509 -6.22 -15.78 -0.53
N VAL A 510 -6.53 -14.77 0.31
CA VAL A 510 -5.76 -13.52 0.31
C VAL A 510 -4.31 -13.75 0.77
N PRO A 511 -4.02 -14.42 1.92
CA PRO A 511 -2.64 -14.70 2.30
C PRO A 511 -1.86 -15.53 1.28
N ILE A 512 -2.51 -16.50 0.61
CA ILE A 512 -1.86 -17.29 -0.44
C ILE A 512 -1.44 -16.42 -1.63
N ASN A 513 -2.24 -15.40 -1.96
CA ASN A 513 -1.98 -14.51 -3.10
C ASN A 513 -0.99 -13.38 -2.78
N PHE A 514 -0.95 -12.91 -1.53
CA PHE A 514 -0.28 -11.66 -1.18
C PHE A 514 0.83 -11.80 -0.14
N THR A 515 1.04 -12.97 0.49
CA THR A 515 2.03 -13.12 1.57
C THR A 515 2.93 -14.34 1.42
N ARG A 516 4.20 -14.20 1.83
CA ARG A 516 5.16 -15.29 2.03
C ARG A 516 5.19 -15.75 3.47
N GLU A 517 5.09 -14.78 4.39
CA GLU A 517 5.16 -15.01 5.82
C GLU A 517 3.95 -15.83 6.33
N PRO A 518 4.06 -16.44 7.49
CA PRO A 518 2.94 -17.09 8.14
C PRO A 518 1.86 -16.07 8.53
N ARG A 519 0.67 -16.57 8.79
CA ARG A 519 -0.47 -15.76 9.22
C ARG A 519 -0.13 -14.93 10.45
N PHE A 520 -0.60 -13.69 10.52
CA PHE A 520 -0.34 -12.69 11.55
C PHE A 520 1.11 -12.18 11.61
N ARG A 521 1.91 -12.44 10.60
CA ARG A 521 3.22 -11.83 10.43
C ARG A 521 3.27 -11.02 9.13
N HIS A 522 3.87 -9.83 9.17
CA HIS A 522 3.95 -8.94 8.02
C HIS A 522 5.12 -9.33 7.10
N ASP A 523 4.86 -9.33 5.80
CA ASP A 523 5.89 -9.49 4.78
C ASP A 523 6.79 -8.26 4.72
N PRO A 524 8.05 -8.40 4.29
CA PRO A 524 8.87 -7.25 3.98
C PRO A 524 8.23 -6.32 2.94
N ALA A 525 8.44 -5.00 3.09
CA ALA A 525 7.89 -3.96 2.23
C ALA A 525 8.67 -3.81 0.92
N TYR A 526 8.70 -4.87 0.11
CA TYR A 526 9.18 -4.85 -1.27
C TYR A 526 8.25 -5.68 -2.17
N THR A 527 8.43 -5.56 -3.49
CA THR A 527 7.53 -6.16 -4.48
C THR A 527 7.22 -7.63 -4.17
N CYS A 528 5.93 -7.95 -4.11
CA CYS A 528 5.41 -9.29 -3.88
C CYS A 528 4.57 -9.73 -5.10
N PRO A 529 5.07 -10.66 -5.92
CA PRO A 529 4.33 -11.17 -7.07
C PRO A 529 3.12 -12.00 -6.63
N PRO A 530 2.15 -12.26 -7.51
CA PRO A 530 1.05 -13.19 -7.23
C PRO A 530 1.58 -14.57 -6.84
N LEU A 531 0.89 -15.24 -5.90
CA LEU A 531 1.30 -16.55 -5.39
C LEU A 531 2.79 -16.58 -5.00
N PRO A 532 3.24 -15.72 -4.07
CA PRO A 532 4.66 -15.43 -3.88
C PRO A 532 5.48 -16.64 -3.44
N THR A 533 4.87 -17.67 -2.84
CA THR A 533 5.55 -18.92 -2.48
C THR A 533 5.84 -19.83 -3.68
N LEU A 534 5.22 -19.57 -4.85
CA LEU A 534 5.46 -20.25 -6.11
C LEU A 534 6.29 -19.40 -7.09
N ALA A 535 6.50 -18.12 -6.80
CA ALA A 535 7.10 -17.17 -7.74
C ALA A 535 8.53 -17.52 -8.16
N THR A 536 9.30 -18.18 -7.30
CA THR A 536 10.65 -18.67 -7.62
C THR A 536 10.69 -19.59 -8.85
N ALA A 537 9.55 -20.16 -9.26
CA ALA A 537 9.44 -20.95 -10.49
C ALA A 537 9.78 -20.11 -11.74
N SER A 538 9.49 -18.80 -11.74
CA SER A 538 9.80 -17.90 -12.85
C SER A 538 11.30 -17.66 -13.06
N GLU A 539 12.11 -17.90 -12.04
CA GLU A 539 13.55 -17.61 -12.02
C GLU A 539 14.42 -18.84 -12.28
N LEU A 540 13.86 -20.06 -12.25
CA LEU A 540 14.64 -21.31 -12.32
C LEU A 540 15.52 -21.43 -13.56
N ALA A 541 15.07 -20.93 -14.71
CA ALA A 541 15.80 -21.04 -15.97
C ALA A 541 17.04 -20.14 -16.03
N THR A 542 17.04 -19.02 -15.29
CA THR A 542 18.12 -18.02 -15.25
C THR A 542 18.97 -18.10 -14.00
N MET A 543 18.53 -18.92 -13.03
CA MET A 543 19.19 -19.05 -11.73
C MET A 543 20.53 -19.78 -11.86
N PRO A 544 21.58 -19.36 -11.13
CA PRO A 544 22.84 -20.10 -11.05
C PRO A 544 22.64 -21.55 -10.63
N ALA A 545 23.27 -22.51 -11.34
CA ALA A 545 23.07 -23.95 -11.13
C ALA A 545 23.20 -24.39 -9.66
N ARG A 546 24.12 -23.76 -8.88
CA ARG A 546 24.33 -24.02 -7.45
C ARG A 546 23.12 -23.69 -6.57
N LEU A 547 22.18 -22.84 -7.04
CA LEU A 547 20.99 -22.42 -6.29
C LEU A 547 19.72 -23.20 -6.67
N VAL A 548 19.70 -23.85 -7.83
CA VAL A 548 18.50 -24.55 -8.35
C VAL A 548 17.95 -25.59 -7.37
N GLY A 549 18.82 -26.35 -6.68
CA GLY A 549 18.39 -27.34 -5.69
C GLY A 549 17.64 -26.70 -4.50
N PHE A 550 18.13 -25.56 -4.00
CA PHE A 550 17.49 -24.80 -2.93
C PHE A 550 16.13 -24.23 -3.39
N ALA A 551 16.07 -23.65 -4.58
CA ALA A 551 14.84 -23.14 -5.18
C ALA A 551 13.78 -24.23 -5.34
N LYS A 552 14.14 -25.43 -5.83
CA LYS A 552 13.21 -26.57 -5.91
C LYS A 552 12.67 -26.98 -4.54
N THR A 553 13.51 -26.98 -3.50
CA THR A 553 13.08 -27.27 -2.13
C THR A 553 12.07 -26.24 -1.64
N GLN A 554 12.33 -24.96 -1.89
CA GLN A 554 11.40 -23.87 -1.56
C GLN A 554 10.06 -24.03 -2.32
N LEU A 555 10.11 -24.33 -3.60
CA LEU A 555 8.93 -24.53 -4.44
C LEU A 555 8.08 -25.72 -3.99
N MET A 556 8.69 -26.84 -3.59
CA MET A 556 7.94 -27.96 -3.01
C MET A 556 7.14 -27.55 -1.76
N ARG A 557 7.76 -26.78 -0.87
CA ARG A 557 7.10 -26.25 0.34
C ARG A 557 5.99 -25.26 -0.01
N GLY A 558 6.25 -24.36 -0.96
CA GLY A 558 5.26 -23.41 -1.48
C GLY A 558 4.08 -24.10 -2.15
N GLN A 559 4.32 -25.13 -2.97
CA GLN A 559 3.27 -25.93 -3.61
C GLN A 559 2.41 -26.68 -2.58
N ASN A 560 3.02 -27.24 -1.53
CA ASN A 560 2.28 -27.89 -0.47
C ASN A 560 1.39 -26.90 0.28
N ARG A 561 1.89 -25.67 0.60
CA ARG A 561 1.10 -24.59 1.21
C ARG A 561 -0.08 -24.22 0.31
N PHE A 562 0.14 -24.04 -0.99
CA PHE A 562 -0.90 -23.73 -1.96
C PHE A 562 -1.96 -24.85 -2.04
N CYS A 563 -1.56 -26.09 -2.21
CA CYS A 563 -2.50 -27.23 -2.31
C CYS A 563 -3.31 -27.42 -1.01
N ALA A 564 -2.70 -27.20 0.15
CA ALA A 564 -3.39 -27.26 1.44
C ALA A 564 -4.47 -26.15 1.53
N ALA A 565 -4.14 -24.93 1.14
CA ALA A 565 -5.06 -23.81 1.10
C ALA A 565 -6.25 -24.05 0.15
N MET A 566 -6.00 -24.63 -1.04
CA MET A 566 -7.09 -24.98 -1.97
C MET A 566 -8.06 -26.01 -1.36
N ARG A 567 -7.55 -27.04 -0.66
CA ARG A 567 -8.39 -28.02 0.04
C ARG A 567 -9.18 -27.39 1.20
N GLU A 568 -8.57 -26.49 1.94
CA GLU A 568 -9.25 -25.76 3.02
C GLU A 568 -10.40 -24.92 2.44
N ALA A 569 -10.14 -24.17 1.35
CA ALA A 569 -11.15 -23.40 0.65
C ALA A 569 -12.29 -24.26 0.10
N GLU A 570 -12.01 -25.46 -0.45
CA GLU A 570 -13.03 -26.44 -0.86
C GLU A 570 -13.88 -26.89 0.35
N GLY A 571 -13.25 -27.13 1.52
CA GLY A 571 -13.95 -27.49 2.74
C GLY A 571 -14.91 -26.38 3.22
N ILE A 572 -14.52 -25.12 3.10
CA ILE A 572 -15.37 -23.95 3.40
C ILE A 572 -16.59 -23.94 2.48
N VAL A 573 -16.39 -24.12 1.17
CA VAL A 573 -17.48 -24.20 0.19
C VAL A 573 -18.42 -25.35 0.49
N ALA A 574 -17.89 -26.55 0.77
CA ALA A 574 -18.71 -27.72 1.10
C ALA A 574 -19.59 -27.48 2.34
N GLN A 575 -19.05 -26.84 3.38
CA GLN A 575 -19.83 -26.48 4.60
C GLN A 575 -20.96 -25.50 4.31
N ALA A 576 -20.75 -24.53 3.39
CA ALA A 576 -21.80 -23.57 3.03
C ALA A 576 -22.93 -24.18 2.20
N MET A 577 -22.65 -25.29 1.51
CA MET A 577 -23.61 -26.00 0.67
C MET A 577 -24.35 -27.14 1.39
N ALA A 578 -23.88 -27.56 2.56
CA ALA A 578 -24.57 -28.55 3.42
C ALA A 578 -25.79 -27.96 4.12
#